data_560bf7ae5422ad6a1769fed4eff5549c
#
_entry.id   560bf7ae5422ad6a1769fed4eff5549c
#
_cell.length_a   1.000
_cell.length_b   1.000
_cell.length_c   1.000
_cell.angle_alpha   90.00
_cell.angle_beta   90.00
_cell.angle_gamma   90.00
#
_symmetry.space_group_name_H-M   'P 1'
#
loop_
_entity.id
_entity.type
_entity.pdbx_description
1 polymer ?
#
loop_
_entity_poly.entity_id
_entity_poly.type
_entity_poly.pdbx_seq_one_letter_code
_entity_poly.pdbx_strand_id
1 'polypeptide(L)'
;VKKGAIIDFFKFLRDDPELDFKFLMDLTAVDYLNRKDSRFEIVYHLYSLSHNLRLRVKIPVDEHDCKIDSVASLWKTANWYEREVWDLYGITFNGHPNMKRILLYEEFKGHPLRKDYPINKRQPLIGPSN
;
A
#
# COMPACT_ATOMS: atom_id res chain seq x y z
N VAL A 1 7.65 -6.10 11.03
CA VAL A 1 6.92 -5.13 11.88
C VAL A 1 5.44 -5.50 11.88
N LYS A 2 4.84 -5.45 13.04
CA LYS A 2 3.40 -5.71 13.18
C LYS A 2 2.60 -4.45 12.83
N LYS A 3 1.49 -4.62 12.14
CA LYS A 3 0.71 -3.49 11.62
C LYS A 3 0.15 -2.57 12.71
N GLY A 4 0.01 -3.03 13.94
CA GLY A 4 -0.50 -2.21 15.05
C GLY A 4 0.48 -1.16 15.58
N ALA A 5 1.75 -1.24 15.21
CA ALA A 5 2.80 -0.35 15.71
C ALA A 5 3.46 0.47 14.59
N ILE A 6 2.89 0.49 13.40
CA ILE A 6 3.58 1.04 12.22
C ILE A 6 3.74 2.56 12.27
N ILE A 7 2.76 3.29 12.79
CA ILE A 7 2.81 4.76 12.77
C ILE A 7 3.97 5.24 13.63
N ASP A 8 4.10 4.73 14.85
CA ASP A 8 5.21 5.10 15.74
C ASP A 8 6.55 4.67 15.17
N PHE A 9 6.61 3.48 14.58
CA PHE A 9 7.82 2.95 13.97
C PHE A 9 8.27 3.82 12.79
N PHE A 10 7.37 4.14 11.87
CA PHE A 10 7.71 4.98 10.72
C PHE A 10 8.01 6.43 11.10
N LYS A 11 7.31 6.96 12.10
CA LYS A 11 7.59 8.28 12.62
C LYS A 11 9.01 8.35 13.20
N PHE A 12 9.42 7.33 13.93
CA PHE A 12 10.77 7.20 14.45
C PHE A 12 11.80 7.19 13.30
N LEU A 13 11.57 6.38 12.26
CA LEU A 13 12.49 6.31 11.12
C LEU A 13 12.60 7.65 10.40
N ARG A 14 11.51 8.39 10.30
CA ARG A 14 11.49 9.68 9.62
C ARG A 14 12.19 10.76 10.41
N ASP A 15 11.96 10.80 11.73
CA ASP A 15 12.31 11.95 12.56
C ASP A 15 13.65 11.80 13.28
N ASP A 16 14.17 10.58 13.46
CA ASP A 16 15.46 10.37 14.12
C ASP A 16 16.60 10.92 13.24
N PRO A 17 17.44 11.83 13.77
CA PRO A 17 18.51 12.44 12.97
C PRO A 17 19.56 11.46 12.46
N GLU A 18 19.76 10.34 13.13
CA GLU A 18 20.69 9.30 12.69
C GLU A 18 20.14 8.44 11.56
N LEU A 19 18.81 8.40 11.39
CA LEU A 19 18.14 7.64 10.35
C LEU A 19 17.62 8.54 9.24
N ASP A 20 16.83 9.51 9.58
CA ASP A 20 16.36 10.59 8.70
C ASP A 20 15.76 10.11 7.37
N PHE A 21 14.85 9.13 7.44
CA PHE A 21 14.16 8.62 6.26
C PHE A 21 13.04 9.56 5.85
N LYS A 22 13.38 10.63 5.15
CA LYS A 22 12.44 11.68 4.73
C LYS A 22 11.65 11.31 3.47
N PHE A 23 12.06 10.28 2.74
CA PHE A 23 11.44 9.92 1.48
C PHE A 23 10.84 8.52 1.53
N LEU A 24 9.58 8.41 1.16
CA LEU A 24 8.95 7.16 0.81
C LEU A 24 9.04 7.02 -0.70
N MET A 25 9.95 6.16 -1.15
CA MET A 25 10.23 5.99 -2.58
C MET A 25 9.18 5.14 -3.27
N ASP A 26 8.63 4.17 -2.56
CA ASP A 26 7.64 3.26 -3.12
C ASP A 26 6.87 2.57 -1.99
N LEU A 27 5.64 2.19 -2.28
CA LEU A 27 4.79 1.39 -1.41
C LEU A 27 3.99 0.47 -2.31
N THR A 28 4.13 -0.83 -2.11
CA THR A 28 3.45 -1.83 -2.91
C THR A 28 2.99 -2.99 -2.05
N ALA A 29 2.33 -3.96 -2.65
CA ALA A 29 1.87 -5.14 -1.94
C ALA A 29 2.21 -6.40 -2.73
N VAL A 30 2.32 -7.52 -2.00
CA VAL A 30 2.50 -8.83 -2.59
C VAL A 30 1.40 -9.73 -2.07
N ASP A 31 0.78 -10.50 -2.98
CA ASP A 31 -0.24 -11.48 -2.64
C ASP A 31 0.43 -12.87 -2.57
N TYR A 32 0.47 -13.45 -1.38
CA TYR A 32 1.04 -14.78 -1.13
C TYR A 32 -0.07 -15.84 -0.98
N LEU A 33 -1.12 -15.76 -1.76
CA LEU A 33 -2.27 -16.66 -1.65
C LEU A 33 -1.83 -18.11 -1.41
N ASN A 34 -2.24 -18.67 -0.25
CA ASN A 34 -1.94 -20.04 0.18
C ASN A 34 -0.45 -20.38 0.38
N ARG A 35 0.43 -19.36 0.45
CA ARG A 35 1.88 -19.58 0.62
C ARG A 35 2.41 -19.15 1.97
N LYS A 36 1.72 -18.23 2.66
CA LYS A 36 2.11 -17.71 3.97
C LYS A 36 0.89 -17.59 4.87
N ASP A 37 1.12 -17.53 6.19
CA ASP A 37 0.06 -17.35 7.17
C ASP A 37 -0.71 -16.05 6.93
N SER A 38 -0.01 -14.97 6.66
CA SER A 38 -0.62 -13.73 6.22
C SER A 38 -0.62 -13.68 4.69
N ARG A 39 -1.78 -13.48 4.09
CA ARG A 39 -1.92 -13.49 2.65
C ARG A 39 -1.16 -12.36 1.97
N PHE A 40 -1.29 -11.14 2.50
CA PHE A 40 -0.68 -9.96 1.89
C PHE A 40 0.53 -9.49 2.68
N GLU A 41 1.46 -8.88 1.98
CA GLU A 41 2.60 -8.20 2.58
C GLU A 41 2.76 -6.86 1.91
N ILE A 42 2.73 -5.79 2.70
CA ILE A 42 2.96 -4.44 2.18
C ILE A 42 4.43 -4.13 2.32
N VAL A 43 5.02 -3.65 1.24
CA VAL A 43 6.46 -3.36 1.16
C VAL A 43 6.64 -1.86 1.01
N TYR A 44 7.35 -1.27 1.95
CA TYR A 44 7.69 0.15 1.95
C TYR A 44 9.18 0.30 1.63
N HIS A 45 9.49 1.13 0.65
CA HIS A 45 10.88 1.47 0.31
C HIS A 45 11.16 2.90 0.75
N LEU A 46 12.05 3.05 1.73
CA LEU A 46 12.40 4.33 2.30
C LEU A 46 13.81 4.72 1.91
N TYR A 47 14.06 6.02 1.86
CA TYR A 47 15.36 6.56 1.52
C TYR A 47 15.74 7.71 2.45
N SER A 48 16.98 7.68 2.95
CA SER A 48 17.59 8.77 3.71
C SER A 48 18.63 9.44 2.83
N LEU A 49 18.34 10.64 2.38
CA LEU A 49 19.25 11.41 1.53
C LEU A 49 20.49 11.82 2.30
N SER A 50 20.34 12.26 3.55
CA SER A 50 21.45 12.76 4.38
C SER A 50 22.46 11.67 4.70
N HIS A 51 22.04 10.42 4.82
CA HIS A 51 22.92 9.28 5.16
C HIS A 51 23.12 8.33 3.98
N ASN A 52 22.46 8.57 2.85
CA ASN A 52 22.50 7.70 1.68
C ASN A 52 22.16 6.25 2.03
N LEU A 53 21.09 6.07 2.82
CA LEU A 53 20.62 4.76 3.25
C LEU A 53 19.28 4.44 2.62
N ARG A 54 19.08 3.16 2.31
CA ARG A 54 17.81 2.63 1.82
C ARG A 54 17.33 1.55 2.76
N LEU A 55 16.04 1.56 3.03
CA LEU A 55 15.42 0.58 3.92
C LEU A 55 14.16 0.02 3.29
N ARG A 56 14.02 -1.30 3.35
CA ARG A 56 12.80 -1.99 2.95
C ARG A 56 12.11 -2.48 4.22
N VAL A 57 10.87 -2.06 4.42
CA VAL A 57 10.04 -2.51 5.53
C VAL A 57 8.89 -3.33 4.98
N LYS A 58 8.70 -4.53 5.50
CA LYS A 58 7.63 -5.44 5.10
C LYS A 58 6.67 -5.62 6.27
N ILE A 59 5.37 -5.49 5.99
CA ILE A 59 4.34 -5.61 7.00
C ILE A 59 3.29 -6.61 6.53
N PRO A 60 3.10 -7.71 7.27
CA PRO A 60 2.08 -8.69 6.89
C PRO A 60 0.68 -8.17 7.17
N VAL A 61 -0.25 -8.47 6.27
CA VAL A 61 -1.66 -8.12 6.39
C VAL A 61 -2.49 -9.36 6.09
N ASP A 62 -3.38 -9.71 7.02
CA ASP A 62 -4.26 -10.86 6.89
C ASP A 62 -5.41 -10.54 5.91
N GLU A 63 -5.84 -11.54 5.12
CA GLU A 63 -6.96 -11.34 4.21
C GLU A 63 -8.29 -11.13 4.94
N HIS A 64 -8.43 -11.65 6.17
CA HIS A 64 -9.64 -11.48 6.98
C HIS A 64 -9.65 -10.17 7.76
N ASP A 65 -8.50 -9.51 7.86
CA ASP A 65 -8.35 -8.20 8.46
C ASP A 65 -7.46 -7.37 7.54
N CYS A 66 -7.99 -7.07 6.38
CA CYS A 66 -7.25 -6.45 5.26
C CYS A 66 -7.19 -4.94 5.42
N LYS A 67 -6.71 -4.50 6.58
CA LYS A 67 -6.62 -3.08 6.94
C LYS A 67 -5.26 -2.78 7.57
N ILE A 68 -4.76 -1.59 7.32
CA ILE A 68 -3.52 -1.10 7.90
C ILE A 68 -3.62 0.43 8.02
N ASP A 69 -2.92 1.01 8.98
CA ASP A 69 -2.95 2.46 9.14
C ASP A 69 -2.24 3.17 8.00
N SER A 70 -2.84 4.26 7.52
CA SER A 70 -2.26 5.10 6.48
C SER A 70 -1.03 5.83 7.01
N VAL A 71 0.00 5.94 6.18
CA VAL A 71 1.18 6.76 6.45
C VAL A 71 1.19 8.05 5.62
N ALA A 72 0.05 8.41 5.05
CA ALA A 72 -0.07 9.64 4.25
C ALA A 72 0.20 10.90 5.06
N SER A 73 -0.02 10.87 6.37
CA SER A 73 0.32 11.98 7.26
C SER A 73 1.83 12.14 7.47
N LEU A 74 2.60 11.09 7.24
CA LEU A 74 4.05 11.10 7.39
C LEU A 74 4.78 11.45 6.08
N TRP A 75 4.27 10.92 4.98
CA TRP A 75 4.83 11.15 3.64
C TRP A 75 3.71 11.41 2.65
N LYS A 76 3.76 12.55 1.97
CA LYS A 76 2.71 12.94 1.01
C LYS A 76 2.58 11.95 -0.15
N THR A 77 3.70 11.37 -0.58
CA THR A 77 3.71 10.39 -1.67
C THR A 77 2.92 9.13 -1.33
N ALA A 78 2.77 8.82 -0.04
CA ALA A 78 2.01 7.66 0.39
C ALA A 78 0.55 7.72 -0.04
N ASN A 79 -0.03 8.91 -0.16
CA ASN A 79 -1.42 9.09 -0.59
C ASN A 79 -1.68 8.33 -1.90
N TRP A 80 -0.85 8.56 -2.92
CA TRP A 80 -1.00 7.91 -4.22
C TRP A 80 -0.72 6.41 -4.15
N TYR A 81 0.36 6.02 -3.50
CA TYR A 81 0.73 4.61 -3.42
C TYR A 81 -0.30 3.79 -2.66
N GLU A 82 -0.88 4.34 -1.59
CA GLU A 82 -1.91 3.66 -0.82
C GLU A 82 -3.19 3.48 -1.62
N ARG A 83 -3.59 4.49 -2.37
CA ARG A 83 -4.74 4.39 -3.26
C ARG A 83 -4.53 3.35 -4.35
N GLU A 84 -3.33 3.29 -4.89
CA GLU A 84 -2.95 2.31 -5.90
C GLU A 84 -3.04 0.88 -5.34
N VAL A 85 -2.50 0.66 -4.14
CA VAL A 85 -2.56 -0.66 -3.48
C VAL A 85 -4.01 -1.04 -3.18
N TRP A 86 -4.81 -0.11 -2.66
CA TRP A 86 -6.22 -0.37 -2.42
C TRP A 86 -6.95 -0.72 -3.72
N ASP A 87 -6.69 0.02 -4.77
CA ASP A 87 -7.35 -0.17 -6.06
C ASP A 87 -7.05 -1.56 -6.64
N LEU A 88 -5.81 -2.00 -6.57
CA LEU A 88 -5.37 -3.23 -7.21
C LEU A 88 -5.46 -4.48 -6.32
N TYR A 89 -5.34 -4.33 -5.00
CA TYR A 89 -5.34 -5.46 -4.05
C TYR A 89 -6.49 -5.45 -3.06
N GLY A 90 -7.15 -4.32 -2.87
CA GLY A 90 -8.27 -4.22 -1.93
C GLY A 90 -7.85 -4.04 -0.48
N ILE A 91 -6.61 -3.68 -0.20
CA ILE A 91 -6.13 -3.41 1.16
C ILE A 91 -6.56 -2.01 1.56
N THR A 92 -7.29 -1.88 2.67
CA THR A 92 -7.80 -0.60 3.16
C THR A 92 -6.79 0.07 4.07
N PHE A 93 -6.56 1.37 3.86
CA PHE A 93 -5.67 2.17 4.68
C PHE A 93 -6.48 3.08 5.60
N ASN A 94 -6.44 2.79 6.91
CA ASN A 94 -7.19 3.55 7.91
C ASN A 94 -6.65 4.97 8.03
N GLY A 95 -7.55 5.94 8.02
CA GLY A 95 -7.17 7.34 8.13
C GLY A 95 -6.67 7.99 6.84
N HIS A 96 -6.77 7.29 5.72
CA HIS A 96 -6.40 7.86 4.44
C HIS A 96 -7.36 9.02 4.09
N PRO A 97 -6.83 10.18 3.65
CA PRO A 97 -7.66 11.35 3.41
C PRO A 97 -8.63 11.21 2.23
N ASN A 98 -8.32 10.37 1.26
CA ASN A 98 -9.13 10.27 0.03
C ASN A 98 -8.94 8.91 -0.66
N MET A 99 -9.65 7.90 -0.19
CA MET A 99 -9.53 6.53 -0.72
C MET A 99 -10.42 6.37 -1.96
N LYS A 100 -9.91 6.80 -3.11
CA LYS A 100 -10.58 6.67 -4.40
C LYS A 100 -9.69 5.92 -5.39
N ARG A 101 -10.31 5.30 -6.40
CA ARG A 101 -9.56 4.63 -7.47
C ARG A 101 -8.76 5.64 -8.29
N ILE A 102 -7.57 5.24 -8.73
CA ILE A 102 -6.67 6.06 -9.55
C ILE A 102 -6.38 5.41 -10.88
N LEU A 103 -6.10 4.11 -10.86
CA LEU A 103 -5.70 3.38 -12.07
C LEU A 103 -6.89 2.78 -12.81
N LEU A 104 -7.97 2.46 -12.09
CA LEU A 104 -9.16 1.84 -12.63
C LEU A 104 -10.32 2.84 -12.57
N TYR A 105 -11.29 2.68 -13.46
CA TYR A 105 -12.50 3.49 -13.40
C TYR A 105 -13.35 3.10 -12.17
N GLU A 106 -14.19 4.04 -11.71
CA GLU A 106 -14.94 3.85 -10.45
C GLU A 106 -15.88 2.64 -10.48
N GLU A 107 -16.45 2.34 -11.65
CA GLU A 107 -17.35 1.22 -11.84
C GLU A 107 -16.63 -0.13 -11.95
N PHE A 108 -15.30 -0.13 -12.00
CA PHE A 108 -14.53 -1.37 -12.07
C PHE A 108 -14.74 -2.16 -10.78
N LYS A 109 -15.13 -3.41 -10.91
CA LYS A 109 -15.38 -4.30 -9.77
C LYS A 109 -14.21 -5.24 -9.58
N GLY A 110 -13.76 -5.35 -8.33
CA GLY A 110 -12.68 -6.25 -7.96
C GLY A 110 -11.33 -5.57 -7.92
N HIS A 111 -10.32 -6.36 -7.63
CA HIS A 111 -8.95 -5.91 -7.43
C HIS A 111 -8.03 -6.80 -8.27
N PRO A 112 -7.63 -6.35 -9.47
CA PRO A 112 -7.07 -7.23 -10.49
C PRO A 112 -5.71 -7.83 -10.16
N LEU A 113 -4.94 -7.26 -9.23
CA LEU A 113 -3.65 -7.85 -8.86
C LEU A 113 -3.75 -8.91 -7.77
N ARG A 114 -4.94 -9.17 -7.24
CA ARG A 114 -5.13 -10.35 -6.39
C ARG A 114 -4.97 -11.62 -7.22
N LYS A 115 -4.27 -12.60 -6.67
CA LYS A 115 -4.00 -13.86 -7.40
C LYS A 115 -5.25 -14.70 -7.65
N ASP A 116 -6.31 -14.48 -6.87
CA ASP A 116 -7.60 -15.14 -7.05
C ASP A 116 -8.55 -14.38 -7.98
N TYR A 117 -8.10 -13.24 -8.54
CA TYR A 117 -8.88 -12.53 -9.55
C TYR A 117 -8.84 -13.33 -10.86
N PRO A 118 -10.03 -13.68 -11.46
CA PRO A 118 -10.03 -14.48 -12.69
C PRO A 118 -9.35 -13.74 -13.85
N ILE A 119 -8.43 -14.44 -14.52
CA ILE A 119 -7.66 -13.88 -15.64
C ILE A 119 -8.60 -13.48 -16.80
N ASN A 120 -9.64 -14.27 -17.02
CA ASN A 120 -10.60 -14.05 -18.12
C ASN A 120 -11.83 -13.28 -17.72
N LYS A 121 -11.85 -12.70 -16.51
CA LYS A 121 -12.98 -11.91 -16.04
C LYS A 121 -13.03 -10.59 -16.81
N ARG A 122 -14.14 -10.38 -17.52
CA ARG A 122 -14.36 -9.15 -18.28
C ARG A 122 -15.16 -8.16 -17.44
N GLN A 123 -14.74 -6.91 -17.50
CA GLN A 123 -15.50 -5.80 -16.95
C GLN A 123 -16.38 -5.20 -18.04
N PRO A 124 -17.55 -4.63 -17.70
CA PRO A 124 -18.32 -3.89 -18.69
C PRO A 124 -17.49 -2.80 -19.36
N LEU A 125 -17.65 -2.65 -20.65
CA LEU A 125 -16.99 -1.58 -21.38
C LEU A 125 -17.72 -0.28 -21.08
N ILE A 126 -17.26 0.41 -20.05
CA ILE A 126 -17.72 1.76 -19.73
C ILE A 126 -16.63 2.68 -20.26
N GLY A 127 -16.72 2.97 -21.53
CA GLY A 127 -15.78 3.86 -22.16
C GLY A 127 -15.94 5.29 -21.71
N PRO A 128 -14.92 6.14 -21.91
CA PRO A 128 -15.11 7.56 -21.73
C PRO A 128 -16.23 8.03 -22.65
N SER A 129 -17.08 8.86 -22.11
CA SER A 129 -18.11 9.51 -22.93
C SER A 129 -17.42 10.47 -23.86
N ASN A 130 -17.27 10.06 -25.07
CA ASN A 130 -16.69 10.93 -26.09
C ASN A 130 -17.76 11.89 -26.59
#